data_29e590377c2abf342aca6ad366609cd8
#
_entry.id   29e590377c2abf342aca6ad366609cd8
#
_cell.length_a   1.000
_cell.length_b   1.000
_cell.length_c   1.000
_cell.angle_alpha   90.00
_cell.angle_beta   90.00
_cell.angle_gamma   90.00
#
_symmetry.space_group_name_H-M   'P 1'
#
loop_
_entity.id
_entity.type
_entity.pdbx_description
1 polymer ?
#
loop_
_entity_poly.entity_id
_entity_poly.type
_entity_poly.pdbx_seq_one_letter_code
_entity_poly.pdbx_strand_id
1 'polypeptide(L)'
;DPLGSARTMGMGGAMTALGADLGAIWSNPAGLGMYRSSDLSFSVGPGAGGASTNYLGTKSVAAEPHVIVGQLGIALTMPMLSPDFKRGTFAIGYTPLNDFHQRAEWSGQTEGNSITQQFAQQANGTAFDSLWYYYPFDAELAWYTYMIDTVGGSSDQYAPAFSSDEVRQELRRDRTGRMGETTIALGTSYRDQLHIGCSAGIVSTEM
;
A
#
# COMPACT_ATOMS: atom_id res chain seq x y z
N ASP A 1 1.17 7.22 8.49
CA ASP A 1 2.34 6.76 9.27
C ASP A 1 3.37 7.87 9.31
N PRO A 2 4.02 8.12 10.46
CA PRO A 2 5.09 9.10 10.53
C PRO A 2 6.26 8.61 9.69
N LEU A 3 6.51 9.29 8.59
CA LEU A 3 7.59 8.99 7.65
C LEU A 3 8.72 9.99 7.88
N GLY A 4 9.96 9.52 7.80
CA GLY A 4 11.13 10.36 7.96
C GLY A 4 12.27 9.69 8.71
N SER A 5 13.26 10.47 9.13
CA SER A 5 14.35 9.99 9.97
C SER A 5 13.85 9.55 11.35
N ALA A 6 14.60 8.69 12.05
CA ALA A 6 14.30 8.34 13.43
C ALA A 6 14.18 9.58 14.33
N ARG A 7 14.92 10.64 14.03
CA ARG A 7 14.83 11.93 14.71
C ARG A 7 13.49 12.61 14.45
N THR A 8 13.05 12.66 13.20
CA THR A 8 11.75 13.22 12.81
C THR A 8 10.60 12.48 13.48
N MET A 9 10.64 11.16 13.47
CA MET A 9 9.64 10.32 14.13
C MET A 9 9.64 10.52 15.65
N GLY A 10 10.81 10.58 16.28
CA GLY A 10 10.95 10.81 17.71
C GLY A 10 10.38 12.15 18.18
N MET A 11 10.30 13.14 17.29
CA MET A 11 9.72 14.47 17.56
C MET A 11 8.29 14.62 17.03
N GLY A 12 7.63 13.51 16.63
CA GLY A 12 6.26 13.56 16.12
C GLY A 12 6.09 14.37 14.85
N GLY A 13 7.15 14.51 14.02
CA GLY A 13 7.13 15.29 12.78
C GLY A 13 7.41 16.79 12.95
N ALA A 14 7.65 17.29 14.17
CA ALA A 14 7.87 18.70 14.45
C ALA A 14 9.27 19.20 13.99
N MET A 15 9.60 19.02 12.70
CA MET A 15 10.93 19.32 12.13
C MET A 15 10.96 20.54 11.22
N THR A 16 9.84 21.14 10.89
CA THR A 16 9.77 22.21 9.87
C THR A 16 10.68 23.42 10.17
N ALA A 17 10.83 23.75 11.46
CA ALA A 17 11.69 24.86 11.91
C ALA A 17 13.10 24.42 12.29
N LEU A 18 13.37 23.11 12.37
CA LEU A 18 14.67 22.55 12.70
C LEU A 18 15.36 22.14 11.40
N GLY A 19 16.56 22.66 11.18
CA GLY A 19 17.37 22.30 10.03
C GLY A 19 18.46 21.28 10.37
N ALA A 20 19.40 21.08 9.44
CA ALA A 20 20.51 20.15 9.55
C ALA A 20 20.08 18.69 9.82
N ASP A 21 19.02 18.27 9.15
CA ASP A 21 18.53 16.89 9.11
C ASP A 21 18.06 16.60 7.69
N LEU A 22 18.25 15.37 7.22
CA LEU A 22 17.84 14.99 5.86
C LEU A 22 16.33 15.12 5.65
N GLY A 23 15.54 15.01 6.71
CA GLY A 23 14.08 15.25 6.66
C GLY A 23 13.69 16.65 6.20
N ALA A 24 14.61 17.62 6.24
CA ALA A 24 14.39 18.96 5.69
C ALA A 24 14.12 18.95 4.18
N ILE A 25 14.63 17.97 3.43
CA ILE A 25 14.38 17.83 1.99
C ILE A 25 12.87 17.86 1.68
N TRP A 26 12.07 17.21 2.51
CA TRP A 26 10.63 17.06 2.32
C TRP A 26 9.80 18.08 3.09
N SER A 27 10.27 18.50 4.28
CA SER A 27 9.49 19.38 5.15
C SER A 27 9.75 20.86 4.90
N ASN A 28 11.02 21.24 4.81
CA ASN A 28 11.46 22.61 4.58
C ASN A 28 12.90 22.63 4.03
N PRO A 29 13.10 22.70 2.71
CA PRO A 29 14.43 22.62 2.10
C PRO A 29 15.37 23.77 2.50
N ALA A 30 14.85 24.88 3.03
CA ALA A 30 15.69 25.94 3.60
C ALA A 30 16.52 25.46 4.79
N GLY A 31 16.05 24.43 5.51
CA GLY A 31 16.79 23.78 6.60
C GLY A 31 18.10 23.13 6.17
N LEU A 32 18.28 22.84 4.87
CA LEU A 32 19.55 22.38 4.33
C LEU A 32 20.66 23.45 4.43
N GLY A 33 20.28 24.72 4.44
CA GLY A 33 21.25 25.83 4.65
C GLY A 33 21.91 25.83 6.04
N MET A 34 21.38 25.04 6.99
CA MET A 34 21.93 24.90 8.34
C MET A 34 23.00 23.79 8.44
N TYR A 35 23.18 22.96 7.42
CA TYR A 35 24.24 21.97 7.41
C TYR A 35 25.62 22.58 7.43
N ARG A 36 26.51 22.03 8.25
CA ARG A 36 27.90 22.46 8.37
C ARG A 36 28.90 21.46 7.80
N SER A 37 28.47 20.23 7.63
CA SER A 37 29.23 19.11 7.06
C SER A 37 28.31 18.25 6.22
N SER A 38 28.87 17.46 5.32
CA SER A 38 28.12 16.43 4.58
C SER A 38 27.61 15.37 5.52
N ASP A 39 26.47 14.80 5.19
CA ASP A 39 25.76 13.82 6.00
C ASP A 39 25.21 12.69 5.13
N LEU A 40 25.28 11.47 5.63
CA LEU A 40 24.63 10.28 5.07
C LEU A 40 23.66 9.73 6.10
N SER A 41 22.40 9.66 5.74
CA SER A 41 21.34 9.20 6.63
C SER A 41 20.60 8.03 6.02
N PHE A 42 20.35 7.01 6.84
CA PHE A 42 19.42 5.92 6.52
C PHE A 42 18.64 5.53 7.77
N SER A 43 17.42 5.11 7.57
CA SER A 43 16.61 4.54 8.65
C SER A 43 15.88 3.29 8.17
N VAL A 44 15.80 2.32 9.06
CA VAL A 44 15.13 1.06 8.85
C VAL A 44 14.39 0.69 10.12
N GLY A 45 13.21 0.13 9.98
CA GLY A 45 12.41 -0.27 11.13
C GLY A 45 11.52 -1.48 10.82
N PRO A 46 11.00 -2.14 11.86
CA PRO A 46 9.99 -3.16 11.69
C PRO A 46 8.65 -2.53 11.33
N GLY A 47 7.93 -3.16 10.42
CA GLY A 47 6.55 -2.87 10.09
C GLY A 47 5.69 -4.12 10.18
N ALA A 48 4.40 -3.93 10.33
CA ALA A 48 3.43 -5.00 10.23
C ALA A 48 2.14 -4.47 9.62
N GLY A 49 1.70 -5.12 8.55
CA GLY A 49 0.39 -4.91 7.95
C GLY A 49 -0.52 -6.09 8.25
N GLY A 50 -1.74 -5.83 8.69
CA GLY A 50 -2.66 -6.92 8.99
C GLY A 50 -4.08 -6.44 9.23
N ALA A 51 -4.98 -7.41 9.33
CA ALA A 51 -6.38 -7.16 9.60
C ALA A 51 -6.93 -8.15 10.65
N SER A 52 -7.84 -7.66 11.46
CA SER A 52 -8.72 -8.50 12.27
C SER A 52 -10.10 -8.51 11.61
N THR A 53 -10.57 -9.70 11.30
CA THR A 53 -11.85 -9.91 10.63
C THR A 53 -12.78 -10.72 11.54
N ASN A 54 -14.06 -10.47 11.44
CA ASN A 54 -15.11 -11.30 12.07
C ASN A 54 -16.12 -11.67 11.00
N TYR A 55 -16.18 -12.95 10.67
CA TYR A 55 -17.10 -13.49 9.66
C TYR A 55 -17.90 -14.64 10.24
N LEU A 56 -19.21 -14.52 10.21
CA LEU A 56 -20.16 -15.51 10.74
C LEU A 56 -19.80 -15.96 12.18
N GLY A 57 -19.42 -15.01 13.04
CA GLY A 57 -19.02 -15.29 14.41
C GLY A 57 -17.58 -15.81 14.59
N THR A 58 -16.90 -16.17 13.50
CA THR A 58 -15.50 -16.60 13.54
C THR A 58 -14.57 -15.41 13.44
N LYS A 59 -13.71 -15.24 14.43
CA LYS A 59 -12.71 -14.16 14.46
C LYS A 59 -11.38 -14.68 13.91
N SER A 60 -10.85 -14.01 12.91
CA SER A 60 -9.53 -14.27 12.33
C SER A 60 -8.64 -13.04 12.48
N VAL A 61 -7.35 -13.26 12.75
CA VAL A 61 -6.34 -12.22 12.80
C VAL A 61 -5.20 -12.64 11.90
N ALA A 62 -4.92 -11.84 10.90
CA ALA A 62 -3.78 -12.03 10.01
C ALA A 62 -2.84 -10.84 10.15
N ALA A 63 -1.55 -11.10 10.23
CA ALA A 63 -0.51 -10.08 10.24
C ALA A 63 0.67 -10.52 9.37
N GLU A 64 1.25 -9.58 8.66
CA GLU A 64 2.43 -9.80 7.83
C GLU A 64 3.54 -8.86 8.30
N PRO A 65 4.51 -9.37 9.09
CA PRO A 65 5.65 -8.57 9.49
C PRO A 65 6.59 -8.37 8.29
N HIS A 66 7.09 -7.16 8.15
CA HIS A 66 8.05 -6.80 7.09
C HIS A 66 9.01 -5.73 7.60
N VAL A 67 10.05 -5.48 6.81
CA VAL A 67 11.02 -4.42 7.09
C VAL A 67 10.68 -3.20 6.25
N ILE A 68 10.56 -2.05 6.92
CA ILE A 68 10.33 -0.76 6.26
C ILE A 68 11.66 -0.01 6.21
N VAL A 69 12.04 0.44 5.00
CA VAL A 69 13.09 1.43 4.83
C VAL A 69 12.44 2.79 5.03
N GLY A 70 12.71 3.44 6.14
CA GLY A 70 12.06 4.70 6.49
C GLY A 70 12.59 5.89 5.71
N GLN A 71 13.90 5.94 5.48
CA GLN A 71 14.55 7.03 4.76
C GLN A 71 15.97 6.62 4.36
N LEU A 72 16.38 7.05 3.17
CA LEU A 72 17.75 6.93 2.69
C LEU A 72 18.12 8.22 1.95
N GLY A 73 19.31 8.76 2.20
CA GLY A 73 19.78 9.89 1.40
C GLY A 73 21.10 10.48 1.89
N ILE A 74 21.60 11.39 1.09
CA ILE A 74 22.88 12.07 1.30
C ILE A 74 22.70 13.58 1.15
N ALA A 75 23.33 14.33 2.03
CA ALA A 75 23.48 15.78 1.95
C ALA A 75 24.96 16.13 1.79
N LEU A 76 25.31 16.79 0.72
CA LEU A 76 26.68 17.22 0.41
C LEU A 76 26.78 18.73 0.61
N THR A 77 27.54 19.12 1.60
CA THR A 77 27.79 20.54 1.94
C THR A 77 29.14 20.98 1.40
N MET A 78 29.11 22.05 0.61
CA MET A 78 30.29 22.63 -0.03
C MET A 78 30.48 24.08 0.38
N PRO A 79 31.72 24.52 0.61
CA PRO A 79 32.01 25.94 0.83
C PRO A 79 31.74 26.72 -0.45
N MET A 80 31.21 27.93 -0.30
CA MET A 80 31.00 28.88 -1.39
C MET A 80 32.01 30.02 -1.29
N LEU A 81 32.46 30.51 -2.44
CA LEU A 81 33.42 31.63 -2.53
C LEU A 81 32.76 33.02 -2.37
N SER A 82 31.77 33.12 -1.52
CA SER A 82 31.03 34.36 -1.28
C SER A 82 31.10 34.73 0.19
N PRO A 83 31.36 35.99 0.54
CA PRO A 83 31.35 36.42 1.94
C PRO A 83 29.99 36.33 2.60
N ASP A 84 28.91 36.45 1.83
CA ASP A 84 27.54 36.42 2.31
C ASP A 84 26.94 35.00 2.31
N PHE A 85 27.33 34.17 1.34
CA PHE A 85 26.92 32.78 1.21
C PHE A 85 28.11 31.87 1.48
N LYS A 86 28.25 31.42 2.71
CA LYS A 86 29.44 30.64 3.11
C LYS A 86 29.39 29.18 2.66
N ARG A 87 28.18 28.62 2.52
CA ARG A 87 27.97 27.22 2.24
C ARG A 87 26.72 27.02 1.40
N GLY A 88 26.76 26.00 0.51
CA GLY A 88 25.64 25.47 -0.19
C GLY A 88 25.54 23.98 0.07
N THR A 89 24.33 23.45 0.24
CA THR A 89 24.08 22.04 0.45
C THR A 89 23.20 21.51 -0.67
N PHE A 90 23.70 20.50 -1.37
CA PHE A 90 22.93 19.66 -2.29
C PHE A 90 22.52 18.40 -1.56
N ALA A 91 21.31 17.98 -1.71
CA ALA A 91 20.83 16.74 -1.11
C ALA A 91 19.96 15.94 -2.08
N ILE A 92 20.06 14.64 -1.97
CA ILE A 92 19.19 13.68 -2.63
C ILE A 92 18.75 12.64 -1.60
N GLY A 93 17.46 12.30 -1.60
CA GLY A 93 16.92 11.33 -0.66
C GLY A 93 15.69 10.61 -1.19
N TYR A 94 15.48 9.43 -0.65
CA TYR A 94 14.28 8.62 -0.84
C TYR A 94 13.54 8.50 0.48
N THR A 95 12.21 8.67 0.44
CA THR A 95 11.32 8.39 1.56
C THR A 95 10.11 7.59 1.07
N PRO A 96 9.69 6.52 1.79
CA PRO A 96 8.43 5.87 1.52
C PRO A 96 7.29 6.81 1.92
N LEU A 97 6.25 6.89 1.09
CA LEU A 97 5.04 7.65 1.35
C LEU A 97 3.92 6.75 1.87
N ASN A 98 3.84 5.53 1.36
CA ASN A 98 2.85 4.55 1.78
C ASN A 98 3.36 3.13 1.57
N ASP A 99 2.89 2.22 2.43
CA ASP A 99 3.13 0.80 2.37
C ASP A 99 1.79 0.07 2.23
N PHE A 100 1.65 -0.71 1.16
CA PHE A 100 0.43 -1.45 0.85
C PHE A 100 0.48 -2.91 1.30
N HIS A 101 1.55 -3.35 1.99
CA HIS A 101 1.64 -4.71 2.50
C HIS A 101 0.56 -4.94 3.55
N GLN A 102 -0.39 -5.79 3.20
CA GLN A 102 -1.51 -6.13 4.06
C GLN A 102 -1.98 -7.55 3.78
N ARG A 103 -2.16 -8.33 4.85
CA ARG A 103 -2.84 -9.62 4.78
C ARG A 103 -4.17 -9.55 5.51
N ALA A 104 -5.22 -10.02 4.85
CA ALA A 104 -6.53 -10.21 5.44
C ALA A 104 -7.02 -11.63 5.15
N GLU A 105 -7.49 -12.31 6.18
CA GLU A 105 -8.04 -13.66 6.09
C GLU A 105 -9.36 -13.71 6.82
N TRP A 106 -10.33 -14.43 6.25
CA TRP A 106 -11.52 -14.78 6.97
C TRP A 106 -12.03 -16.16 6.51
N SER A 107 -12.62 -16.89 7.42
CA SER A 107 -13.27 -18.13 7.15
C SER A 107 -14.51 -18.30 8.03
N GLY A 108 -15.50 -19.02 7.54
CA GLY A 108 -16.69 -19.29 8.29
C GLY A 108 -17.51 -20.40 7.63
N GLN A 109 -18.40 -20.99 8.38
CA GLN A 109 -19.40 -21.91 7.85
C GLN A 109 -20.70 -21.17 7.65
N THR A 110 -21.29 -21.29 6.47
CA THR A 110 -22.57 -20.68 6.12
C THR A 110 -23.57 -21.79 5.83
N GLU A 111 -24.80 -21.58 6.25
CA GLU A 111 -25.92 -22.45 5.93
C GLU A 111 -26.65 -21.90 4.70
N GLY A 112 -26.90 -22.77 3.71
CA GLY A 112 -27.75 -22.46 2.57
C GLY A 112 -27.25 -21.35 1.63
N ASN A 113 -25.96 -20.99 1.70
CA ASN A 113 -25.38 -19.99 0.83
C ASN A 113 -24.01 -20.43 0.31
N SER A 114 -23.91 -20.56 -1.02
CA SER A 114 -22.66 -20.93 -1.68
C SER A 114 -22.52 -20.17 -3.01
N ILE A 115 -21.31 -20.14 -3.55
CA ILE A 115 -21.07 -19.57 -4.88
C ILE A 115 -21.81 -20.34 -5.97
N THR A 116 -22.01 -21.65 -5.78
CA THR A 116 -22.78 -22.48 -6.72
C THR A 116 -24.24 -22.06 -6.78
N GLN A 117 -24.81 -21.62 -5.64
CA GLN A 117 -26.17 -21.09 -5.60
C GLN A 117 -26.25 -19.75 -6.36
N GLN A 118 -25.26 -18.92 -6.27
CA GLN A 118 -25.18 -17.67 -7.05
C GLN A 118 -25.16 -17.97 -8.55
N PHE A 119 -24.36 -18.93 -9.00
CA PHE A 119 -24.31 -19.34 -10.40
C PHE A 119 -25.63 -19.93 -10.87
N ALA A 120 -26.29 -20.77 -10.06
CA ALA A 120 -27.62 -21.29 -10.40
C ALA A 120 -28.66 -20.18 -10.53
N GLN A 121 -28.67 -19.20 -9.62
CA GLN A 121 -29.57 -18.05 -9.70
C GLN A 121 -29.30 -17.18 -10.93
N GLN A 122 -28.03 -17.00 -11.31
CA GLN A 122 -27.62 -16.23 -12.47
C GLN A 122 -28.03 -16.93 -13.78
N ALA A 123 -27.94 -18.26 -13.83
CA ALA A 123 -28.29 -19.07 -14.98
C ALA A 123 -29.80 -19.19 -15.21
N ASN A 124 -30.61 -19.09 -14.14
CA ASN A 124 -32.06 -19.30 -14.21
C ASN A 124 -32.72 -18.34 -15.22
N GLY A 125 -33.55 -18.90 -16.08
CA GLY A 125 -34.21 -18.22 -17.18
C GLY A 125 -33.40 -18.18 -18.48
N THR A 126 -32.21 -18.77 -18.49
CA THR A 126 -31.36 -18.86 -19.70
C THR A 126 -31.21 -20.35 -20.07
N ALA A 127 -31.49 -20.68 -21.31
CA ALA A 127 -31.33 -22.06 -21.78
C ALA A 127 -29.84 -22.47 -21.73
N PHE A 128 -29.57 -23.75 -21.43
CA PHE A 128 -28.19 -24.23 -21.23
C PHE A 128 -27.31 -24.07 -22.49
N ASP A 129 -27.88 -24.10 -23.69
CA ASP A 129 -27.19 -23.89 -24.96
C ASP A 129 -26.85 -22.41 -25.24
N SER A 130 -27.40 -21.51 -24.44
CA SER A 130 -27.23 -20.07 -24.56
C SER A 130 -26.37 -19.44 -23.44
N LEU A 131 -25.99 -20.26 -22.43
CA LEU A 131 -25.15 -19.78 -21.31
C LEU A 131 -23.82 -19.20 -21.78
N TRP A 132 -23.21 -19.82 -22.78
CA TRP A 132 -21.93 -19.36 -23.36
C TRP A 132 -21.98 -17.92 -23.91
N TYR A 133 -23.16 -17.47 -24.29
CA TYR A 133 -23.33 -16.13 -24.84
C TYR A 133 -23.55 -15.07 -23.73
N TYR A 134 -24.37 -15.43 -22.72
CA TYR A 134 -24.75 -14.48 -21.68
C TYR A 134 -23.79 -14.50 -20.46
N TYR A 135 -23.24 -15.66 -20.11
CA TYR A 135 -22.45 -15.87 -18.88
C TYR A 135 -21.21 -16.75 -19.14
N PRO A 136 -20.33 -16.38 -20.10
CA PRO A 136 -19.25 -17.25 -20.59
C PRO A 136 -18.18 -17.57 -19.56
N PHE A 137 -18.03 -16.73 -18.51
CA PHE A 137 -16.97 -16.88 -17.48
C PHE A 137 -17.51 -17.24 -16.10
N ASP A 138 -18.83 -17.35 -15.96
CA ASP A 138 -19.53 -17.59 -14.71
C ASP A 138 -20.36 -18.87 -14.76
N ALA A 139 -21.66 -18.72 -15.07
CA ALA A 139 -22.62 -19.82 -15.03
C ALA A 139 -22.33 -20.90 -16.06
N GLU A 140 -21.77 -20.58 -17.22
CA GLU A 140 -21.38 -21.58 -18.23
C GLU A 140 -20.28 -22.49 -17.70
N LEU A 141 -19.22 -21.93 -17.10
CA LEU A 141 -18.16 -22.74 -16.49
C LEU A 141 -18.67 -23.58 -15.33
N ALA A 142 -19.60 -23.04 -14.54
CA ALA A 142 -20.26 -23.79 -13.47
C ALA A 142 -21.10 -24.95 -14.01
N TRP A 143 -21.76 -24.75 -15.14
CA TRP A 143 -22.49 -25.80 -15.85
C TRP A 143 -21.56 -26.91 -16.37
N TYR A 144 -20.51 -26.56 -17.09
CA TYR A 144 -19.55 -27.56 -17.63
C TYR A 144 -18.78 -28.31 -16.55
N THR A 145 -18.63 -27.76 -15.38
CA THR A 145 -17.96 -28.41 -14.24
C THR A 145 -18.91 -29.13 -13.31
N TYR A 146 -20.20 -29.21 -13.67
CA TYR A 146 -21.27 -29.82 -12.85
C TYR A 146 -21.42 -29.19 -11.45
N MET A 147 -21.07 -27.93 -11.31
CA MET A 147 -21.32 -27.15 -10.08
C MET A 147 -22.79 -26.73 -9.98
N ILE A 148 -23.46 -26.61 -11.13
CA ILE A 148 -24.89 -26.41 -11.26
C ILE A 148 -25.43 -27.44 -12.27
N ASP A 149 -26.71 -27.84 -12.10
CA ASP A 149 -27.36 -28.75 -13.02
C ASP A 149 -28.82 -28.32 -13.20
N THR A 150 -29.41 -28.75 -14.31
CA THR A 150 -30.83 -28.49 -14.59
C THR A 150 -31.74 -29.24 -13.66
N VAL A 151 -32.86 -28.65 -13.30
CA VAL A 151 -33.85 -29.24 -12.40
C VAL A 151 -35.04 -29.79 -13.18
N GLY A 152 -35.40 -31.03 -12.89
CA GLY A 152 -36.66 -31.62 -13.40
C GLY A 152 -36.77 -31.76 -14.92
N GLY A 153 -35.61 -31.78 -15.64
CA GLY A 153 -35.59 -31.83 -17.09
C GLY A 153 -35.91 -30.48 -17.78
N SER A 154 -35.93 -29.40 -17.01
CA SER A 154 -36.01 -28.03 -17.55
C SER A 154 -34.77 -27.69 -18.35
N SER A 155 -34.92 -26.85 -19.37
CA SER A 155 -33.76 -26.33 -20.15
C SER A 155 -33.18 -25.04 -19.60
N ASP A 156 -33.83 -24.40 -18.62
CA ASP A 156 -33.57 -23.05 -18.15
C ASP A 156 -33.69 -22.86 -16.63
N GLN A 157 -33.92 -23.94 -15.88
CA GLN A 157 -34.00 -23.91 -14.41
C GLN A 157 -32.81 -24.69 -13.83
N TYR A 158 -32.06 -24.06 -12.95
CA TYR A 158 -30.84 -24.63 -12.40
C TYR A 158 -30.88 -24.68 -10.88
N ALA A 159 -30.27 -25.74 -10.35
CA ALA A 159 -29.97 -25.86 -8.93
C ALA A 159 -28.47 -26.11 -8.73
N PRO A 160 -27.89 -25.71 -7.59
CA PRO A 160 -26.52 -26.06 -7.25
C PRO A 160 -26.43 -27.60 -7.06
N ALA A 161 -25.36 -28.19 -7.55
CA ALA A 161 -25.07 -29.61 -7.37
C ALA A 161 -24.83 -29.95 -5.89
N PHE A 162 -24.45 -28.99 -5.10
CA PHE A 162 -24.25 -29.11 -3.66
C PHE A 162 -25.32 -28.28 -2.94
N SER A 163 -26.38 -28.86 -2.58
CA SER A 163 -27.38 -28.31 -1.66
C SER A 163 -26.99 -28.61 -0.20
N SER A 164 -25.72 -28.42 0.15
CA SER A 164 -25.28 -28.72 1.49
C SER A 164 -25.72 -27.63 2.45
N ASP A 165 -26.21 -28.03 3.59
CA ASP A 165 -26.65 -27.15 4.65
C ASP A 165 -25.48 -26.35 5.25
N GLU A 166 -24.25 -26.86 5.11
CA GLU A 166 -23.04 -26.22 5.62
C GLU A 166 -21.94 -26.16 4.57
N VAL A 167 -21.59 -24.95 4.14
CA VAL A 167 -20.44 -24.69 3.25
C VAL A 167 -19.41 -23.85 3.96
N ARG A 168 -18.17 -24.34 4.04
CA ARG A 168 -17.05 -23.53 4.50
C ARG A 168 -16.63 -22.55 3.41
N GLN A 169 -16.68 -21.28 3.76
CA GLN A 169 -16.16 -20.20 2.93
C GLN A 169 -14.87 -19.69 3.54
N GLU A 170 -13.91 -19.40 2.69
CA GLU A 170 -12.62 -18.87 3.09
C GLU A 170 -12.13 -17.84 2.06
N LEU A 171 -11.62 -16.74 2.53
CA LEU A 171 -10.94 -15.76 1.70
C LEU A 171 -9.59 -15.41 2.33
N ARG A 172 -8.58 -15.42 1.49
CA ARG A 172 -7.27 -14.88 1.79
C ARG A 172 -6.96 -13.79 0.78
N ARG A 173 -6.62 -12.61 1.28
CA ARG A 173 -6.18 -11.49 0.45
C ARG A 173 -4.79 -11.06 0.91
N ASP A 174 -3.83 -11.21 0.04
CA ASP A 174 -2.51 -10.65 0.19
C ASP A 174 -2.39 -9.42 -0.72
N ARG A 175 -2.02 -8.29 -0.13
CA ARG A 175 -1.66 -7.08 -0.86
C ARG A 175 -0.18 -6.82 -0.67
N THR A 176 0.50 -6.50 -1.75
CA THR A 176 1.90 -6.09 -1.75
C THR A 176 2.03 -4.82 -2.55
N GLY A 177 3.02 -4.01 -2.22
CA GLY A 177 3.30 -2.79 -2.96
C GLY A 177 3.81 -1.69 -2.04
N ARG A 178 4.34 -0.66 -2.66
CA ARG A 178 4.88 0.51 -1.97
C ARG A 178 4.75 1.74 -2.83
N MET A 179 4.66 2.87 -2.17
CA MET A 179 4.73 4.18 -2.78
C MET A 179 5.86 4.96 -2.12
N GLY A 180 6.73 5.55 -2.91
CA GLY A 180 7.87 6.31 -2.40
C GLY A 180 8.15 7.54 -3.24
N GLU A 181 8.90 8.47 -2.65
CA GLU A 181 9.33 9.71 -3.29
C GLU A 181 10.84 9.81 -3.28
N THR A 182 11.42 10.06 -4.44
CA THR A 182 12.82 10.46 -4.58
C THR A 182 12.89 11.96 -4.78
N THR A 183 13.57 12.66 -3.88
CA THR A 183 13.60 14.11 -3.86
C THR A 183 15.04 14.61 -3.98
N ILE A 184 15.24 15.61 -4.82
CA ILE A 184 16.48 16.39 -4.96
C ILE A 184 16.21 17.76 -4.37
N ALA A 185 17.16 18.27 -3.59
CA ALA A 185 17.02 19.56 -2.94
C ALA A 185 18.35 20.34 -2.88
N LEU A 186 18.20 21.65 -2.85
CA LEU A 186 19.28 22.62 -2.68
C LEU A 186 18.95 23.56 -1.53
N GLY A 187 19.94 23.88 -0.72
CA GLY A 187 19.78 24.85 0.35
C GLY A 187 21.05 25.65 0.59
N THR A 188 20.89 26.89 1.02
CA THR A 188 21.98 27.77 1.37
C THR A 188 21.60 28.71 2.51
N SER A 189 22.59 29.34 3.13
CA SER A 189 22.40 30.31 4.19
C SER A 189 23.04 31.62 3.82
N TYR A 190 22.25 32.70 3.87
CA TYR A 190 22.73 34.08 3.72
C TYR A 190 23.08 34.64 5.09
N ARG A 191 24.36 34.96 5.31
CA ARG A 191 24.91 35.52 6.55
C ARG A 191 24.58 34.74 7.82
N ASP A 192 24.30 33.45 7.70
CA ASP A 192 23.80 32.59 8.80
C ASP A 192 22.48 33.07 9.47
N GLN A 193 21.71 33.93 8.81
CA GLN A 193 20.45 34.52 9.31
C GLN A 193 19.26 34.16 8.46
N LEU A 194 19.38 34.13 7.14
CA LEU A 194 18.32 33.76 6.23
C LEU A 194 18.67 32.47 5.51
N HIS A 195 17.82 31.46 5.65
CA HIS A 195 17.99 30.18 4.97
C HIS A 195 17.03 30.12 3.78
N ILE A 196 17.57 29.72 2.63
CA ILE A 196 16.83 29.61 1.37
C ILE A 196 17.04 28.21 0.83
N GLY A 197 15.98 27.57 0.36
CA GLY A 197 16.06 26.25 -0.26
C GLY A 197 14.93 26.00 -1.23
N CYS A 198 15.16 25.01 -2.09
CA CYS A 198 14.16 24.45 -2.99
C CYS A 198 14.33 22.95 -3.09
N SER A 199 13.25 22.27 -3.37
CA SER A 199 13.25 20.82 -3.61
C SER A 199 12.30 20.46 -4.75
N ALA A 200 12.57 19.33 -5.39
CA ALA A 200 11.72 18.71 -6.39
C ALA A 200 11.69 17.20 -6.15
N GLY A 201 10.49 16.64 -6.02
CA GLY A 201 10.26 15.22 -5.76
C GLY A 201 9.60 14.51 -6.93
N ILE A 202 9.95 13.25 -7.11
CA ILE A 202 9.34 12.33 -8.08
C ILE A 202 8.77 11.16 -7.30
N VAL A 203 7.47 10.98 -7.40
CA VAL A 203 6.74 9.87 -6.75
C VAL A 203 6.72 8.67 -7.67
N SER A 204 7.03 7.49 -7.11
CA SER A 204 6.90 6.19 -7.76
C SER A 204 5.98 5.27 -6.96
N THR A 205 5.16 4.48 -7.66
CA THR A 205 4.26 3.49 -7.05
C THR A 205 4.48 2.15 -7.71
N GLU A 206 4.68 1.12 -6.89
CA GLU A 206 4.77 -0.28 -7.28
C GLU A 206 3.63 -1.04 -6.60
N MET A 207 2.86 -1.81 -7.38
CA MET A 207 1.75 -2.66 -6.91
C MET A 207 1.83 -4.05 -7.54
#